data_40f511e79d2112efd6ee9ae4ee53d071
#
_entry.id   40f511e79d2112efd6ee9ae4ee53d071
#
_cell.length_a   1.000
_cell.length_b   1.000
_cell.length_c   1.000
_cell.angle_alpha   90.00
_cell.angle_beta   90.00
_cell.angle_gamma   90.00
#
_symmetry.space_group_name_H-M   'P 1'
#
loop_
_entity.id
_entity.type
_entity.pdbx_description
1 polymer ?
#
loop_
_entity_poly.entity_id
_entity_poly.type
_entity_poly.pdbx_seq_one_letter_code
_entity_poly.pdbx_strand_id
1 'polypeptide(L)'
;VLAALGDVKNMKRAIANGEDLHSFTARMVFGEGFTAKHRKISKGIAFGKVYGGGAATISRQTGAPLEDVRRAMAAYDRVYPEIKRMSNRMQREAYETGMVHVSVTGRRLPLDRDRTYAVVNYGVQSAARDCLGQSLINMEESGLLDTMRLPIHDEVLCSVPQAEAAEYARAIEKCMTFDLYGVPIEAEAEIGKRSWGSLYGADV
;
A
#
# COMPACT_ATOMS: atom_id res chain seq x y z
N VAL A 1 1.15 4.57 0.99
CA VAL A 1 2.31 4.41 1.88
C VAL A 1 3.63 4.49 1.10
N LEU A 2 3.93 3.64 0.08
CA LEU A 2 5.20 3.66 -0.66
C LEU A 2 5.51 5.05 -1.25
N ALA A 3 4.51 5.71 -1.85
CA ALA A 3 4.65 7.06 -2.43
C ALA A 3 5.07 8.10 -1.37
N ALA A 4 4.52 7.97 -0.16
CA ALA A 4 4.82 8.82 0.97
C ALA A 4 6.25 8.62 1.50
N LEU A 5 6.60 7.37 1.83
CA LEU A 5 7.91 7.03 2.40
C LEU A 5 9.08 7.30 1.45
N GLY A 6 8.88 7.09 0.16
CA GLY A 6 9.89 7.30 -0.87
C GLY A 6 9.94 8.71 -1.45
N ASP A 7 9.00 9.57 -1.08
CA ASP A 7 8.75 10.86 -1.73
C ASP A 7 8.68 10.74 -3.26
N VAL A 8 7.90 9.74 -3.72
CA VAL A 8 7.85 9.35 -5.14
C VAL A 8 6.96 10.32 -5.91
N LYS A 9 7.55 11.33 -6.52
CA LYS A 9 6.85 12.49 -7.12
C LYS A 9 5.77 12.10 -8.13
N ASN A 10 6.09 11.19 -9.04
CA ASN A 10 5.11 10.76 -10.05
C ASN A 10 3.94 9.98 -9.44
N MET A 11 4.16 9.19 -8.38
CA MET A 11 3.08 8.52 -7.67
C MET A 11 2.21 9.53 -6.90
N LYS A 12 2.84 10.47 -6.18
CA LYS A 12 2.11 11.54 -5.48
C LYS A 12 1.22 12.33 -6.42
N ARG A 13 1.76 12.71 -7.60
CA ARG A 13 0.99 13.42 -8.63
C ARG A 13 -0.20 12.61 -9.14
N ALA A 14 -0.02 11.32 -9.44
CA ALA A 14 -1.10 10.45 -9.89
C ALA A 14 -2.19 10.31 -8.83
N ILE A 15 -1.81 10.12 -7.56
CA ILE A 15 -2.75 10.03 -6.44
C ILE A 15 -3.52 11.35 -6.27
N ALA A 16 -2.83 12.49 -6.28
CA ALA A 16 -3.46 13.81 -6.17
C ALA A 16 -4.46 14.11 -7.29
N ASN A 17 -4.26 13.52 -8.47
CA ASN A 17 -5.18 13.62 -9.61
C ASN A 17 -6.31 12.58 -9.59
N GLY A 18 -6.39 11.72 -8.58
CA GLY A 18 -7.37 10.62 -8.53
C GLY A 18 -7.16 9.55 -9.60
N GLU A 19 -5.94 9.42 -10.16
CA GLU A 19 -5.65 8.44 -11.19
C GLU A 19 -5.38 7.05 -10.58
N ASP A 20 -5.89 6.00 -11.22
CA ASP A 20 -5.49 4.62 -10.88
C ASP A 20 -3.98 4.45 -11.08
N LEU A 21 -3.27 4.20 -9.99
CA LEU A 21 -1.81 4.19 -9.97
C LEU A 21 -1.19 3.12 -10.91
N HIS A 22 -1.88 1.99 -11.08
CA HIS A 22 -1.39 0.94 -11.97
C HIS A 22 -1.60 1.28 -13.44
N SER A 23 -2.70 1.95 -13.78
CA SER A 23 -2.95 2.47 -15.14
C SER A 23 -2.00 3.62 -15.46
N PHE A 24 -1.79 4.55 -14.52
CA PHE A 24 -0.78 5.60 -14.66
C PHE A 24 0.61 5.01 -14.93
N THR A 25 1.03 4.02 -14.12
CA THR A 25 2.31 3.33 -14.31
C THR A 25 2.39 2.63 -15.67
N ALA A 26 1.32 1.94 -16.07
CA ALA A 26 1.28 1.26 -17.37
C ALA A 26 1.43 2.24 -18.53
N ARG A 27 0.76 3.38 -18.48
CA ARG A 27 0.89 4.46 -19.45
C ARG A 27 2.31 4.99 -19.53
N MET A 28 2.94 5.24 -18.39
CA MET A 28 4.32 5.76 -18.32
C MET A 28 5.37 4.76 -18.81
N VAL A 29 5.13 3.46 -18.65
CA VAL A 29 6.08 2.38 -19.00
C VAL A 29 5.88 1.89 -20.43
N PHE A 30 4.63 1.79 -20.90
CA PHE A 30 4.27 1.19 -22.19
C PHE A 30 3.68 2.18 -23.20
N GLY A 31 3.43 3.43 -22.80
CA GLY A 31 2.82 4.46 -23.64
C GLY A 31 1.29 4.49 -23.56
N GLU A 32 0.68 5.43 -24.26
CA GLU A 32 -0.79 5.68 -24.22
C GLU A 32 -1.63 4.49 -24.72
N GLY A 33 -1.07 3.65 -25.57
CA GLY A 33 -1.75 2.44 -26.07
C GLY A 33 -1.63 1.22 -25.14
N PHE A 34 -1.40 1.42 -23.84
CA PHE A 34 -1.28 0.29 -22.93
C PHE A 34 -2.58 -0.52 -22.82
N THR A 35 -2.45 -1.82 -22.55
CA THR A 35 -3.56 -2.77 -22.45
C THR A 35 -3.75 -3.23 -21.00
N ALA A 36 -4.85 -3.96 -20.71
CA ALA A 36 -5.07 -4.61 -19.43
C ALA A 36 -3.91 -5.55 -19.03
N LYS A 37 -3.26 -6.21 -20.01
CA LYS A 37 -2.06 -7.02 -19.77
C LYS A 37 -0.88 -6.16 -19.29
N HIS A 38 -0.68 -4.99 -19.88
CA HIS A 38 0.36 -4.03 -19.47
C HIS A 38 0.08 -3.51 -18.05
N ARG A 39 -1.17 -3.21 -17.70
CA ARG A 39 -1.58 -2.84 -16.34
C ARG A 39 -1.26 -3.95 -15.33
N LYS A 40 -1.56 -5.23 -15.68
CA LYS A 40 -1.21 -6.38 -14.84
C LYS A 40 0.30 -6.52 -14.63
N ILE A 41 1.09 -6.32 -15.68
CA ILE A 41 2.57 -6.33 -15.58
C ILE A 41 3.05 -5.19 -14.67
N SER A 42 2.54 -3.97 -14.86
CA SER A 42 2.89 -2.80 -14.02
C SER A 42 2.57 -3.04 -12.55
N LYS A 43 1.39 -3.63 -12.25
CA LYS A 43 1.04 -4.07 -10.90
C LYS A 43 2.03 -5.10 -10.35
N GLY A 44 2.37 -6.11 -11.13
CA GLY A 44 3.35 -7.13 -10.77
C GLY A 44 4.75 -6.54 -10.49
N ILE A 45 5.18 -5.58 -11.29
CA ILE A 45 6.47 -4.88 -11.09
C ILE A 45 6.44 -4.06 -9.79
N ALA A 46 5.37 -3.29 -9.55
CA ALA A 46 5.23 -2.49 -8.33
C ALA A 46 5.33 -3.36 -7.07
N PHE A 47 4.60 -4.47 -7.02
CA PHE A 47 4.69 -5.44 -5.93
C PHE A 47 6.07 -6.11 -5.87
N GLY A 48 6.60 -6.55 -7.02
CA GLY A 48 7.93 -7.17 -7.08
C GLY A 48 9.03 -6.27 -6.51
N LYS A 49 8.99 -4.98 -6.79
CA LYS A 49 9.96 -4.00 -6.24
C LYS A 49 9.86 -3.85 -4.73
N VAL A 50 8.65 -3.94 -4.17
CA VAL A 50 8.42 -3.87 -2.72
C VAL A 50 8.82 -5.17 -2.03
N TYR A 51 8.50 -6.32 -2.65
CA TYR A 51 8.73 -7.64 -2.07
C TYR A 51 10.08 -8.28 -2.45
N GLY A 52 10.95 -7.58 -3.16
CA GLY A 52 12.24 -8.10 -3.60
C GLY A 52 12.16 -9.14 -4.73
N GLY A 53 11.03 -9.20 -5.44
CA GLY A 53 10.81 -10.09 -6.56
C GLY A 53 11.57 -9.69 -7.82
N GLY A 54 12.32 -10.63 -8.40
CA GLY A 54 13.03 -10.42 -9.66
C GLY A 54 12.13 -10.63 -10.90
N ALA A 55 12.68 -10.28 -12.08
CA ALA A 55 11.97 -10.37 -13.36
C ALA A 55 11.40 -11.78 -13.65
N ALA A 56 12.10 -12.84 -13.28
CA ALA A 56 11.65 -14.21 -13.47
C ALA A 56 10.38 -14.55 -12.67
N THR A 57 10.27 -14.04 -11.43
CA THR A 57 9.08 -14.21 -10.60
C THR A 57 7.89 -13.48 -11.20
N ILE A 58 8.09 -12.21 -11.61
CA ILE A 58 7.05 -11.39 -12.23
C ILE A 58 6.59 -12.01 -13.57
N SER A 59 7.52 -12.51 -14.39
CA SER A 59 7.21 -13.20 -15.64
C SER A 59 6.29 -14.41 -15.40
N ARG A 60 6.60 -15.26 -14.43
CA ARG A 60 5.75 -16.41 -14.07
C ARG A 60 4.36 -16.00 -13.57
N GLN A 61 4.28 -14.97 -12.72
CA GLN A 61 3.01 -14.50 -12.16
C GLN A 61 2.09 -13.81 -13.17
N THR A 62 2.68 -13.10 -14.13
CA THR A 62 1.92 -12.33 -15.13
C THR A 62 1.69 -13.08 -16.44
N GLY A 63 2.48 -14.13 -16.70
CA GLY A 63 2.52 -14.83 -17.99
C GLY A 63 3.17 -14.01 -19.11
N ALA A 64 3.90 -12.94 -18.77
CA ALA A 64 4.60 -12.13 -19.77
C ALA A 64 6.00 -12.68 -20.07
N PRO A 65 6.51 -12.53 -21.32
CA PRO A 65 7.87 -12.92 -21.65
C PRO A 65 8.89 -12.21 -20.73
N LEU A 66 9.93 -12.96 -20.32
CA LEU A 66 10.93 -12.46 -19.38
C LEU A 66 11.62 -11.18 -19.87
N GLU A 67 11.93 -11.08 -21.17
CA GLU A 67 12.57 -9.90 -21.74
C GLU A 67 11.66 -8.67 -21.73
N ASP A 68 10.35 -8.86 -21.93
CA ASP A 68 9.38 -7.77 -21.83
C ASP A 68 9.29 -7.26 -20.38
N VAL A 69 9.29 -8.17 -19.41
CA VAL A 69 9.32 -7.81 -17.98
C VAL A 69 10.60 -7.07 -17.62
N ARG A 70 11.76 -7.51 -18.11
CA ARG A 70 13.05 -6.81 -17.88
C ARG A 70 13.04 -5.40 -18.44
N ARG A 71 12.55 -5.22 -19.67
CA ARG A 71 12.41 -3.88 -20.28
C ARG A 71 11.45 -2.99 -19.49
N ALA A 72 10.30 -3.55 -19.07
CA ALA A 72 9.32 -2.82 -18.27
C ALA A 72 9.86 -2.46 -16.87
N MET A 73 10.63 -3.34 -16.22
CA MET A 73 11.29 -3.02 -14.94
C MET A 73 12.32 -1.90 -15.09
N ALA A 74 13.11 -1.90 -16.16
CA ALA A 74 14.04 -0.81 -16.42
C ALA A 74 13.32 0.51 -16.71
N ALA A 75 12.18 0.49 -17.41
CA ALA A 75 11.35 1.67 -17.62
C ALA A 75 10.73 2.15 -16.30
N TYR A 76 10.22 1.24 -15.46
CA TYR A 76 9.71 1.53 -14.13
C TYR A 76 10.75 2.26 -13.25
N ASP A 77 12.00 1.81 -13.27
CA ASP A 77 13.08 2.45 -12.50
C ASP A 77 13.42 3.87 -13.01
N ARG A 78 13.17 4.16 -14.28
CA ARG A 78 13.29 5.53 -14.83
C ARG A 78 12.10 6.41 -14.43
N VAL A 79 10.91 5.83 -14.36
CA VAL A 79 9.68 6.55 -13.96
C VAL A 79 9.68 6.87 -12.45
N TYR A 80 10.25 5.96 -11.64
CA TYR A 80 10.26 6.05 -10.17
C TYR A 80 11.67 5.89 -9.59
N PRO A 81 12.61 6.77 -9.92
CA PRO A 81 14.01 6.66 -9.46
C PRO A 81 14.13 6.79 -7.93
N GLU A 82 13.15 7.43 -7.29
CA GLU A 82 13.09 7.59 -5.84
C GLU A 82 13.00 6.24 -5.12
N ILE A 83 12.23 5.29 -5.66
CA ILE A 83 12.07 3.96 -5.06
C ILE A 83 13.42 3.25 -4.98
N LYS A 84 14.21 3.30 -6.06
CA LYS A 84 15.53 2.69 -6.08
C LYS A 84 16.49 3.37 -5.09
N ARG A 85 16.46 4.71 -5.02
CA ARG A 85 17.27 5.46 -4.03
C ARG A 85 16.90 5.11 -2.60
N MET A 86 15.61 5.08 -2.30
CA MET A 86 15.10 4.67 -0.98
C MET A 86 15.53 3.24 -0.66
N SER A 87 15.32 2.28 -1.55
CA SER A 87 15.70 0.89 -1.38
C SER A 87 17.19 0.75 -1.07
N ASN A 88 18.07 1.39 -1.84
CA ASN A 88 19.52 1.32 -1.64
C ASN A 88 19.94 1.91 -0.28
N ARG A 89 19.33 3.03 0.14
CA ARG A 89 19.58 3.64 1.45
C ARG A 89 19.16 2.70 2.58
N MET A 90 17.93 2.21 2.52
CA MET A 90 17.39 1.30 3.54
C MET A 90 18.18 -0.02 3.64
N GLN A 91 18.60 -0.58 2.50
CA GLN A 91 19.43 -1.80 2.49
C GLN A 91 20.79 -1.59 3.15
N ARG A 92 21.45 -0.47 2.87
CA ARG A 92 22.72 -0.12 3.49
C ARG A 92 22.57 0.02 5.01
N GLU A 93 21.58 0.81 5.44
CA GLU A 93 21.29 1.02 6.85
C GLU A 93 20.97 -0.29 7.58
N ALA A 94 20.13 -1.14 6.98
CA ALA A 94 19.79 -2.44 7.55
C ALA A 94 21.00 -3.38 7.61
N TYR A 95 21.88 -3.36 6.61
CA TYR A 95 23.12 -4.14 6.64
C TYR A 95 24.06 -3.70 7.77
N GLU A 96 24.21 -2.39 7.97
CA GLU A 96 25.07 -1.80 9.00
C GLU A 96 24.51 -2.03 10.41
N THR A 97 23.21 -1.82 10.60
CA THR A 97 22.58 -1.81 11.93
C THR A 97 21.88 -3.11 12.32
N GLY A 98 21.54 -3.97 11.36
CA GLY A 98 20.64 -5.13 11.57
C GLY A 98 19.18 -4.73 11.84
N MET A 99 18.79 -3.48 11.52
CA MET A 99 17.48 -2.93 11.83
C MET A 99 16.84 -2.27 10.59
N VAL A 100 15.52 -2.30 10.54
CA VAL A 100 14.69 -1.46 9.67
C VAL A 100 14.09 -0.34 10.51
N HIS A 101 14.34 0.90 10.14
CA HIS A 101 13.71 2.05 10.77
C HIS A 101 12.40 2.41 10.05
N VAL A 102 11.29 2.42 10.80
CA VAL A 102 9.98 2.84 10.31
C VAL A 102 9.82 4.32 10.58
N SER A 103 9.93 5.14 9.54
CA SER A 103 10.01 6.60 9.68
C SER A 103 8.75 7.23 10.27
N VAL A 104 7.58 6.60 10.15
CA VAL A 104 6.29 7.11 10.64
C VAL A 104 6.29 7.22 12.17
N THR A 105 6.77 6.19 12.87
CA THR A 105 6.74 6.11 14.33
C THR A 105 8.13 6.05 14.97
N GLY A 106 9.21 5.97 14.18
CA GLY A 106 10.56 5.74 14.69
C GLY A 106 10.79 4.30 15.20
N ARG A 107 9.83 3.39 14.99
CA ARG A 107 9.95 2.00 15.40
C ARG A 107 11.09 1.32 14.68
N ARG A 108 11.76 0.40 15.37
CA ARG A 108 12.86 -0.40 14.84
C ARG A 108 12.45 -1.87 14.78
N LEU A 109 12.70 -2.51 13.64
CA LEU A 109 12.43 -3.92 13.41
C LEU A 109 13.74 -4.65 13.13
N PRO A 110 14.05 -5.76 13.83
CA PRO A 110 15.23 -6.55 13.52
C PRO A 110 15.13 -7.14 12.12
N LEU A 111 16.24 -7.14 11.39
CA LEU A 111 16.36 -7.74 10.07
C LEU A 111 17.72 -8.40 9.91
N ASP A 112 17.71 -9.69 9.49
CA ASP A 112 18.93 -10.40 9.21
C ASP A 112 19.70 -9.72 8.06
N ARG A 113 21.03 -9.61 8.21
CA ARG A 113 21.88 -8.91 7.23
C ARG A 113 21.91 -9.56 5.85
N ASP A 114 21.66 -10.86 5.75
CA ASP A 114 21.54 -11.62 4.50
C ASP A 114 20.16 -11.42 3.82
N ARG A 115 19.19 -10.79 4.51
CA ARG A 115 17.83 -10.53 4.02
C ARG A 115 17.54 -9.06 3.75
N THR A 116 18.55 -8.21 3.58
CA THR A 116 18.37 -6.76 3.34
C THR A 116 17.53 -6.44 2.10
N TYR A 117 17.39 -7.37 1.15
CA TYR A 117 16.48 -7.24 0.01
C TYR A 117 15.00 -7.06 0.43
N ALA A 118 14.62 -7.52 1.62
CA ALA A 118 13.25 -7.42 2.14
C ALA A 118 12.97 -6.10 2.88
N VAL A 119 13.96 -5.24 3.06
CA VAL A 119 13.87 -4.04 3.89
C VAL A 119 12.75 -3.08 3.48
N VAL A 120 12.51 -2.90 2.18
CA VAL A 120 11.45 -2.04 1.67
C VAL A 120 10.08 -2.61 2.05
N ASN A 121 9.91 -3.93 1.91
CA ASN A 121 8.69 -4.60 2.34
C ASN A 121 8.42 -4.39 3.83
N TYR A 122 9.41 -4.65 4.69
CA TYR A 122 9.30 -4.46 6.13
C TYR A 122 8.94 -3.01 6.48
N GLY A 123 9.60 -2.03 5.85
CA GLY A 123 9.33 -0.61 6.06
C GLY A 123 7.92 -0.19 5.63
N VAL A 124 7.50 -0.60 4.43
CA VAL A 124 6.19 -0.24 3.87
C VAL A 124 5.05 -0.91 4.64
N GLN A 125 5.15 -2.22 4.91
CA GLN A 125 4.13 -2.96 5.66
C GLN A 125 4.01 -2.44 7.10
N SER A 126 5.14 -2.15 7.74
CA SER A 126 5.13 -1.62 9.09
C SER A 126 4.53 -0.22 9.15
N ALA A 127 4.85 0.65 8.19
CA ALA A 127 4.24 1.97 8.11
C ALA A 127 2.73 1.88 7.81
N ALA A 128 2.29 0.94 6.97
CA ALA A 128 0.86 0.70 6.76
C ALA A 128 0.16 0.26 8.05
N ARG A 129 0.82 -0.60 8.86
CA ARG A 129 0.31 -0.97 10.20
C ARG A 129 0.25 0.23 11.14
N ASP A 130 1.21 1.15 11.05
CA ASP A 130 1.22 2.38 11.86
C ASP A 130 0.08 3.32 11.44
N CYS A 131 -0.27 3.38 10.14
CA CYS A 131 -1.45 4.10 9.65
C CYS A 131 -2.74 3.53 10.26
N LEU A 132 -2.90 2.20 10.27
CA LEU A 132 -4.04 1.58 10.96
C LEU A 132 -4.03 1.90 12.46
N GLY A 133 -2.86 1.85 13.12
CA GLY A 133 -2.73 2.22 14.53
C GLY A 133 -3.21 3.65 14.80
N GLN A 134 -2.85 4.60 13.95
CA GLN A 134 -3.34 5.98 14.04
C GLN A 134 -4.86 6.07 13.85
N SER A 135 -5.42 5.31 12.90
CA SER A 135 -6.87 5.22 12.71
C SER A 135 -7.60 4.75 13.98
N LEU A 136 -7.06 3.74 14.68
CA LEU A 136 -7.63 3.25 15.93
C LEU A 136 -7.57 4.29 17.05
N ILE A 137 -6.47 5.06 17.14
CA ILE A 137 -6.34 6.17 18.09
C ILE A 137 -7.40 7.25 17.78
N ASN A 138 -7.55 7.63 16.52
CA ASN A 138 -8.57 8.59 16.10
C ASN A 138 -9.99 8.10 16.41
N MET A 139 -10.26 6.81 16.26
CA MET A 139 -11.55 6.19 16.65
C MET A 139 -11.78 6.25 18.17
N GLU A 140 -10.75 6.00 18.97
CA GLU A 140 -10.81 6.13 20.42
C GLU A 140 -11.13 7.56 20.84
N GLU A 141 -10.39 8.53 20.33
CA GLU A 141 -10.58 9.96 20.59
C GLU A 141 -11.96 10.47 20.16
N SER A 142 -12.57 9.80 19.18
CA SER A 142 -13.92 10.10 18.68
C SER A 142 -15.03 9.31 19.36
N GLY A 143 -14.71 8.47 20.35
CA GLY A 143 -15.67 7.61 21.04
C GLY A 143 -16.24 6.49 20.17
N LEU A 144 -15.55 6.08 19.12
CA LEU A 144 -16.00 5.06 18.16
C LEU A 144 -15.33 3.70 18.35
N LEU A 145 -14.31 3.59 19.21
CA LEU A 145 -13.52 2.36 19.34
C LEU A 145 -14.36 1.18 19.82
N ASP A 146 -15.38 1.43 20.66
CA ASP A 146 -16.29 0.39 21.15
C ASP A 146 -17.13 -0.29 20.04
N THR A 147 -17.24 0.34 18.88
CA THR A 147 -17.89 -0.26 17.71
C THR A 147 -17.01 -1.29 17.01
N MET A 148 -15.70 -1.22 17.19
CA MET A 148 -14.74 -2.11 16.56
C MET A 148 -14.91 -3.54 17.07
N ARG A 149 -14.83 -4.49 16.14
CA ARG A 149 -14.82 -5.92 16.44
C ARG A 149 -13.50 -6.56 16.06
N LEU A 150 -12.93 -6.20 14.89
CA LEU A 150 -11.71 -6.82 14.40
C LEU A 150 -10.96 -5.88 13.46
N PRO A 151 -9.69 -5.54 13.71
CA PRO A 151 -8.79 -4.96 12.72
C PRO A 151 -8.20 -6.07 11.85
N ILE A 152 -8.28 -5.94 10.53
CA ILE A 152 -7.81 -6.93 9.56
C ILE A 152 -6.93 -6.22 8.52
N HIS A 153 -5.61 -6.38 8.60
CA HIS A 153 -4.64 -5.74 7.70
C HIS A 153 -4.79 -4.21 7.62
N ASP A 154 -5.55 -3.70 6.67
CA ASP A 154 -5.85 -2.29 6.40
C ASP A 154 -7.36 -1.98 6.55
N GLU A 155 -8.14 -2.93 7.05
CA GLU A 155 -9.58 -2.82 7.30
C GLU A 155 -9.88 -2.79 8.81
N VAL A 156 -11.03 -2.22 9.15
CA VAL A 156 -11.61 -2.30 10.51
C VAL A 156 -13.05 -2.77 10.38
N LEU A 157 -13.34 -3.95 10.93
CA LEU A 157 -14.71 -4.45 11.04
C LEU A 157 -15.38 -3.85 12.26
N CYS A 158 -16.50 -3.17 12.04
CA CYS A 158 -17.30 -2.55 13.08
C CYS A 158 -18.71 -3.14 13.15
N SER A 159 -19.34 -3.05 14.33
CA SER A 159 -20.74 -3.40 14.52
C SER A 159 -21.45 -2.20 15.16
N VAL A 160 -22.46 -1.69 14.47
CA VAL A 160 -23.16 -0.46 14.84
C VAL A 160 -24.68 -0.67 14.74
N PRO A 161 -25.52 0.16 15.41
CA PRO A 161 -26.97 0.11 15.25
C PRO A 161 -27.35 0.30 13.78
N GLN A 162 -28.24 -0.54 13.27
CA GLN A 162 -28.63 -0.52 11.86
C GLN A 162 -29.22 0.84 11.42
N ALA A 163 -30.02 1.45 12.28
CA ALA A 163 -30.65 2.75 11.98
C ALA A 163 -29.65 3.89 11.82
N GLU A 164 -28.47 3.78 12.41
CA GLU A 164 -27.43 4.80 12.45
C GLU A 164 -26.21 4.41 11.59
N ALA A 165 -26.27 3.29 10.88
CA ALA A 165 -25.11 2.71 10.18
C ALA A 165 -24.44 3.70 9.20
N ALA A 166 -25.21 4.51 8.49
CA ALA A 166 -24.67 5.52 7.56
C ALA A 166 -23.96 6.68 8.27
N GLU A 167 -24.36 7.03 9.48
CA GLU A 167 -23.69 8.06 10.29
C GLU A 167 -22.37 7.54 10.83
N TYR A 168 -22.40 6.34 11.43
CA TYR A 168 -21.18 5.67 11.90
C TYR A 168 -20.18 5.42 10.78
N ALA A 169 -20.64 4.99 9.59
CA ALA A 169 -19.77 4.78 8.43
C ALA A 169 -18.97 6.06 8.11
N ARG A 170 -19.63 7.20 7.96
CA ARG A 170 -18.97 8.49 7.69
C ARG A 170 -18.02 8.92 8.81
N ALA A 171 -18.39 8.68 10.06
CA ALA A 171 -17.55 9.02 11.21
C ALA A 171 -16.28 8.15 11.26
N ILE A 172 -16.39 6.85 10.97
CA ILE A 172 -15.27 5.91 10.92
C ILE A 172 -14.36 6.25 9.73
N GLU A 173 -14.90 6.49 8.53
CA GLU A 173 -14.12 6.96 7.37
C GLU A 173 -13.27 8.18 7.71
N LYS A 174 -13.86 9.16 8.40
CA LYS A 174 -13.14 10.36 8.84
C LYS A 174 -11.99 10.05 9.79
N CYS A 175 -12.17 9.11 10.72
CA CYS A 175 -11.11 8.67 11.64
C CYS A 175 -9.97 7.95 10.93
N MET A 176 -10.28 7.25 9.83
CA MET A 176 -9.31 6.47 9.06
C MET A 176 -8.68 7.25 7.89
N THR A 177 -9.14 8.47 7.64
CA THR A 177 -8.64 9.34 6.56
C THR A 177 -7.71 10.40 7.13
N PHE A 178 -6.47 10.47 6.65
CA PHE A 178 -5.47 11.45 7.06
C PHE A 178 -4.35 11.61 6.03
N ASP A 179 -3.50 12.62 6.19
CA ASP A 179 -2.34 12.84 5.33
C ASP A 179 -1.10 12.10 5.87
N LEU A 180 -0.41 11.39 4.98
CA LEU A 180 0.88 10.77 5.25
C LEU A 180 1.96 11.39 4.34
N TYR A 181 2.71 12.36 4.85
CA TYR A 181 3.79 13.03 4.11
C TYR A 181 3.36 13.60 2.75
N GLY A 182 2.18 14.23 2.71
CA GLY A 182 1.62 14.81 1.49
C GLY A 182 0.97 13.78 0.56
N VAL A 183 0.60 12.62 1.09
CA VAL A 183 -0.19 11.60 0.39
C VAL A 183 -1.45 11.33 1.20
N PRO A 184 -2.65 11.54 0.63
CA PRO A 184 -3.88 11.19 1.32
C PRO A 184 -3.96 9.68 1.51
N ILE A 185 -4.22 9.26 2.74
CA ILE A 185 -4.65 7.92 3.09
C ILE A 185 -6.16 8.03 3.28
N GLU A 186 -6.90 7.48 2.36
CA GLU A 186 -8.36 7.54 2.34
C GLU A 186 -8.92 6.18 2.71
N ALA A 187 -10.04 6.19 3.43
CA ALA A 187 -10.83 5.02 3.76
C ALA A 187 -12.22 5.14 3.13
N GLU A 188 -12.78 4.02 2.74
CA GLU A 188 -14.14 3.89 2.23
C GLU A 188 -14.86 2.85 3.08
N ALA A 189 -16.06 3.19 3.58
CA ALA A 189 -16.85 2.29 4.37
C ALA A 189 -17.90 1.57 3.52
N GLU A 190 -17.97 0.26 3.70
CA GLU A 190 -19.03 -0.58 3.14
C GLU A 190 -20.00 -1.02 4.25
N ILE A 191 -21.30 -0.84 4.02
CA ILE A 191 -22.32 -1.22 4.99
C ILE A 191 -22.87 -2.59 4.62
N GLY A 192 -22.50 -3.59 5.43
CA GLY A 192 -23.04 -4.94 5.33
C GLY A 192 -24.36 -5.10 6.07
N LYS A 193 -24.92 -6.29 5.97
CA LYS A 193 -26.13 -6.71 6.74
C LYS A 193 -25.69 -7.42 8.04
N ARG A 194 -26.20 -8.61 8.29
CA ARG A 194 -25.96 -9.37 9.53
C ARG A 194 -24.55 -9.94 9.65
N SER A 195 -23.87 -10.19 8.55
CA SER A 195 -22.55 -10.81 8.54
C SER A 195 -21.57 -10.04 7.65
N TRP A 196 -20.27 -10.18 7.92
CA TRP A 196 -19.22 -9.67 7.04
C TRP A 196 -19.33 -10.27 5.63
N GLY A 197 -19.72 -11.55 5.52
CA GLY A 197 -19.93 -12.20 4.22
C GLY A 197 -20.97 -11.52 3.35
N SER A 198 -21.91 -10.76 3.94
CA SER A 198 -22.94 -10.04 3.17
C SER A 198 -22.36 -8.94 2.27
N LEU A 199 -21.17 -8.41 2.57
CA LEU A 199 -20.43 -7.48 1.70
C LEU A 199 -19.94 -8.16 0.42
N TYR A 200 -19.80 -9.48 0.44
CA TYR A 200 -19.33 -10.31 -0.68
C TYR A 200 -20.44 -11.17 -1.30
N GLY A 201 -21.70 -10.82 -1.05
CA GLY A 201 -22.85 -11.51 -1.62
C GLY A 201 -23.24 -12.82 -0.92
N ALA A 202 -22.65 -13.12 0.24
CA ALA A 202 -23.11 -14.23 1.08
C ALA A 202 -24.31 -13.77 1.90
N ASP A 203 -25.51 -14.14 1.47
CA ASP A 203 -26.73 -14.00 2.29
C ASP A 203 -26.73 -15.09 3.38
N VAL A 204 -26.45 -14.69 4.61
CA VAL A 204 -26.56 -15.53 5.79
C VAL A 204 -27.51 -14.86 6.78
#